data_c81d3655fdf5989ef6a621784741db72
#
_entry.id   c81d3655fdf5989ef6a621784741db72
#
_cell.length_a   1.000
_cell.length_b   1.000
_cell.length_c   1.000
_cell.angle_alpha   90.00
_cell.angle_beta   90.00
_cell.angle_gamma   90.00
#
_symmetry.space_group_name_H-M   'P 1'
#
loop_
_entity.id
_entity.type
_entity.pdbx_description
1 polymer ?
#
loop_
_entity_poly.entity_id
_entity_poly.type
_entity_poly.pdbx_seq_one_letter_code
_entity_poly.pdbx_strand_id
1 'polypeptide(L)'
;LETIGSTGSPLVHESFDYVYNHIKKDVHLASLSGGTDIVGCFVGGNPISPVYRGEIQGSILGMDVDVFNDDGQSLVNEQGELVCKKSFPTMPIKFWKDDGTKYHKAYFDKFNNVWNHGDYILKTINNGFIIYGRSDATLNPGGVRIGTAEIYRQVEQIDEVVESLVIG
;
A
#
# COMPACT_ATOMS: atom_id res chain seq x y z
N LEU A 1 -20.70 -4.07 16.01
CA LEU A 1 -19.59 -3.89 15.09
C LEU A 1 -19.46 -2.41 14.73
N GLU A 2 -18.34 -1.78 15.03
CA GLU A 2 -18.08 -0.35 14.76
C GLU A 2 -17.03 -0.18 13.67
N THR A 3 -16.02 -1.08 13.64
CA THR A 3 -14.95 -1.05 12.66
C THR A 3 -14.67 -2.44 12.09
N ILE A 4 -14.36 -2.51 10.81
CA ILE A 4 -13.81 -3.68 10.12
C ILE A 4 -12.43 -3.28 9.59
N GLY A 5 -11.39 -4.02 10.01
CA GLY A 5 -10.04 -3.89 9.47
C GLY A 5 -9.82 -4.88 8.32
N SER A 6 -9.17 -4.45 7.25
CA SER A 6 -8.77 -5.29 6.11
C SER A 6 -7.29 -5.07 5.77
N THR A 7 -6.53 -6.14 5.66
CA THR A 7 -5.11 -6.13 5.31
C THR A 7 -4.68 -7.43 4.64
N GLY A 8 -3.43 -7.52 4.22
CA GLY A 8 -2.81 -8.69 3.61
C GLY A 8 -2.86 -8.69 2.08
N SER A 9 -3.89 -8.12 1.50
CA SER A 9 -4.00 -7.84 0.06
C SER A 9 -4.75 -6.53 -0.16
N PRO A 10 -4.58 -5.86 -1.33
CA PRO A 10 -5.37 -4.67 -1.66
C PRO A 10 -6.87 -4.97 -1.65
N LEU A 11 -7.64 -4.16 -0.91
CA LEU A 11 -9.08 -4.31 -0.85
C LEU A 11 -9.73 -3.73 -2.12
N VAL A 12 -10.35 -4.60 -2.93
CA VAL A 12 -10.99 -4.21 -4.19
C VAL A 12 -12.30 -3.45 -3.97
N HIS A 13 -12.71 -2.66 -4.96
CA HIS A 13 -13.91 -1.82 -4.87
C HIS A 13 -15.18 -2.60 -4.52
N GLU A 14 -15.34 -3.79 -5.07
CA GLU A 14 -16.47 -4.69 -4.87
C GLU A 14 -16.60 -5.14 -3.41
N SER A 15 -15.47 -5.28 -2.72
CA SER A 15 -15.44 -5.60 -1.29
C SER A 15 -15.97 -4.46 -0.43
N PHE A 16 -15.72 -3.20 -0.80
CA PHE A 16 -16.35 -2.05 -0.15
C PHE A 16 -17.86 -2.09 -0.34
N ASP A 17 -18.33 -2.30 -1.57
CA ASP A 17 -19.75 -2.41 -1.88
C ASP A 17 -20.40 -3.55 -1.11
N TYR A 18 -19.74 -4.71 -1.04
CA TYR A 18 -20.24 -5.86 -0.30
C TYR A 18 -20.42 -5.56 1.20
N VAL A 19 -19.41 -4.95 1.83
CA VAL A 19 -19.48 -4.61 3.26
C VAL A 19 -20.65 -3.67 3.55
N TYR A 20 -20.79 -2.59 2.78
CA TYR A 20 -21.81 -1.58 3.03
C TYR A 20 -23.23 -2.03 2.63
N ASN A 21 -23.36 -2.92 1.65
CA ASN A 21 -24.65 -3.43 1.22
C ASN A 21 -25.13 -4.65 2.01
N HIS A 22 -24.20 -5.51 2.47
CA HIS A 22 -24.56 -6.82 3.01
C HIS A 22 -24.15 -7.05 4.47
N ILE A 23 -23.17 -6.28 5.00
CA ILE A 23 -22.73 -6.46 6.38
C ILE A 23 -23.27 -5.34 7.27
N LYS A 24 -22.85 -4.08 7.04
CA LYS A 24 -23.32 -2.97 7.85
C LYS A 24 -23.07 -1.62 7.16
N LYS A 25 -24.13 -0.79 7.03
CA LYS A 25 -24.09 0.50 6.33
C LYS A 25 -23.29 1.58 7.05
N ASP A 26 -23.27 1.54 8.39
CA ASP A 26 -22.64 2.55 9.26
C ASP A 26 -21.40 2.01 9.97
N VAL A 27 -20.61 1.18 9.29
CA VAL A 27 -19.35 0.64 9.81
C VAL A 27 -18.15 1.43 9.27
N HIS A 28 -17.15 1.64 10.10
CA HIS A 28 -15.85 2.15 9.63
C HIS A 28 -15.07 1.01 8.97
N LEU A 29 -14.98 1.01 7.65
CA LEU A 29 -14.17 0.04 6.89
C LEU A 29 -12.75 0.59 6.73
N ALA A 30 -11.82 0.09 7.55
CA ALA A 30 -10.43 0.49 7.61
C ALA A 30 -9.55 -0.49 6.82
N SER A 31 -9.31 -0.21 5.55
CA SER A 31 -8.22 -0.87 4.82
C SER A 31 -6.89 -0.30 5.28
N LEU A 32 -5.87 -1.17 5.40
CA LEU A 32 -4.55 -0.76 5.88
C LEU A 32 -3.43 -1.54 5.17
N SER A 33 -2.27 -0.89 5.04
CA SER A 33 -1.05 -1.49 4.49
C SER A 33 0.17 -1.07 5.29
N GLY A 34 1.06 -2.04 5.50
CA GLY A 34 2.31 -1.87 6.24
C GLY A 34 3.22 -3.07 6.05
N GLY A 35 4.08 -3.33 7.02
CA GLY A 35 5.05 -4.41 6.93
C GLY A 35 5.30 -5.11 8.27
N THR A 36 5.64 -6.40 8.17
CA THR A 36 6.03 -7.21 9.33
C THR A 36 7.28 -6.65 10.00
N ASP A 37 8.22 -6.16 9.22
CA ASP A 37 9.50 -5.60 9.67
C ASP A 37 9.37 -4.29 10.44
N ILE A 38 8.32 -3.50 10.18
CA ILE A 38 8.03 -2.28 10.95
C ILE A 38 7.02 -2.49 12.08
N VAL A 39 6.45 -3.71 12.19
CA VAL A 39 5.41 -4.05 13.18
C VAL A 39 4.27 -3.01 13.20
N GLY A 40 3.86 -2.56 12.03
CA GLY A 40 2.88 -1.49 11.90
C GLY A 40 2.45 -1.21 10.46
N CYS A 41 1.70 -0.14 10.29
CA CYS A 41 1.18 0.27 9.00
C CYS A 41 1.72 1.66 8.63
N PHE A 42 1.97 1.89 7.34
CA PHE A 42 2.24 3.22 6.79
C PHE A 42 0.96 3.98 6.52
N VAL A 43 -0.03 3.28 5.96
CA VAL A 43 -1.33 3.84 5.59
C VAL A 43 -2.46 2.99 6.16
N GLY A 44 -3.57 3.62 6.51
CA GLY A 44 -4.66 2.91 7.17
C GLY A 44 -5.91 3.74 7.41
N GLY A 45 -6.80 3.20 8.26
CA GLY A 45 -8.06 3.83 8.61
C GLY A 45 -7.89 5.07 9.47
N ASN A 46 -8.82 6.01 9.30
CA ASN A 46 -8.91 7.23 10.07
C ASN A 46 -10.38 7.49 10.44
N PRO A 47 -10.76 7.42 11.73
CA PRO A 47 -12.16 7.52 12.14
C PRO A 47 -12.79 8.91 11.95
N ILE A 48 -11.99 9.94 11.67
CA ILE A 48 -12.46 11.32 11.45
C ILE A 48 -12.50 11.71 9.96
N SER A 49 -12.15 10.80 9.06
CA SER A 49 -12.17 11.07 7.61
C SER A 49 -13.18 10.16 6.90
N PRO A 50 -13.75 10.59 5.76
CA PRO A 50 -14.59 9.72 4.95
C PRO A 50 -13.86 8.48 4.48
N VAL A 51 -14.58 7.38 4.31
CA VAL A 51 -14.11 6.19 3.60
C VAL A 51 -14.49 6.35 2.12
N TYR A 52 -13.49 6.49 1.26
CA TYR A 52 -13.70 6.49 -0.19
C TYR A 52 -13.55 5.06 -0.73
N ARG A 53 -14.45 4.70 -1.63
CA ARG A 53 -14.50 3.38 -2.25
C ARG A 53 -13.19 3.06 -2.96
N GLY A 54 -12.49 1.99 -2.54
CA GLY A 54 -11.21 1.56 -3.12
C GLY A 54 -9.98 2.30 -2.61
N GLU A 55 -10.12 3.23 -1.66
CA GLU A 55 -9.00 3.96 -1.07
C GLU A 55 -8.72 3.54 0.38
N ILE A 56 -7.46 3.52 0.74
CA ILE A 56 -7.03 3.56 2.14
C ILE A 56 -7.07 5.03 2.58
N GLN A 57 -7.65 5.33 3.72
CA GLN A 57 -8.04 6.69 4.10
C GLN A 57 -6.88 7.69 4.26
N GLY A 58 -5.68 7.25 4.64
CA GLY A 58 -4.56 8.16 4.81
C GLY A 58 -3.35 7.55 5.50
N SER A 59 -2.36 8.39 5.77
CA SER A 59 -1.18 8.01 6.54
C SER A 59 -1.54 7.75 8.01
N ILE A 60 -0.94 6.72 8.60
CA ILE A 60 -1.04 6.47 10.05
C ILE A 60 -0.28 7.56 10.81
N LEU A 61 -0.73 7.85 12.03
CA LEU A 61 -0.09 8.83 12.90
C LEU A 61 1.39 8.52 13.14
N GLY A 62 2.24 9.51 12.95
CA GLY A 62 3.68 9.38 13.07
C GLY A 62 4.40 8.92 11.79
N MET A 63 3.65 8.67 10.70
CA MET A 63 4.20 8.26 9.39
C MET A 63 4.10 9.43 8.39
N ASP A 64 5.25 9.95 7.93
CA ASP A 64 5.30 10.97 6.86
C ASP A 64 5.36 10.29 5.49
N VAL A 65 4.24 9.66 5.11
CA VAL A 65 4.12 8.87 3.87
C VAL A 65 3.94 9.77 2.66
N ASP A 66 4.60 9.39 1.58
CA ASP A 66 4.46 10.03 0.27
C ASP A 66 4.59 8.99 -0.85
N VAL A 67 4.38 9.42 -2.09
CA VAL A 67 4.57 8.62 -3.30
C VAL A 67 5.65 9.30 -4.13
N PHE A 68 6.71 8.57 -4.49
CA PHE A 68 7.81 9.11 -5.28
C PHE A 68 7.90 8.44 -6.65
N ASN A 69 8.24 9.25 -7.68
CA ASN A 69 8.74 8.72 -8.94
C ASN A 69 10.21 8.25 -8.79
N ASP A 70 10.79 7.71 -9.86
CA ASP A 70 12.17 7.23 -9.84
C ASP A 70 13.23 8.35 -9.60
N ASP A 71 12.87 9.62 -9.84
CA ASP A 71 13.70 10.79 -9.58
C ASP A 71 13.57 11.32 -8.14
N GLY A 72 12.74 10.68 -7.29
CA GLY A 72 12.48 11.10 -5.91
C GLY A 72 11.55 12.31 -5.79
N GLN A 73 10.75 12.59 -6.81
CA GLN A 73 9.77 13.66 -6.79
C GLN A 73 8.41 13.14 -6.30
N SER A 74 7.73 13.94 -5.49
CA SER A 74 6.40 13.62 -4.96
C SER A 74 5.34 13.62 -6.04
N LEU A 75 4.48 12.60 -6.03
CA LEU A 75 3.40 12.39 -6.98
C LEU A 75 2.03 12.48 -6.30
N VAL A 76 1.04 13.00 -7.04
CA VAL A 76 -0.38 12.97 -6.68
C VAL A 76 -1.16 12.54 -7.91
N ASN A 77 -2.08 11.60 -7.77
CA ASN A 77 -2.85 11.00 -8.86
C ASN A 77 -2.00 10.25 -9.91
N GLU A 78 -0.79 9.93 -9.55
CA GLU A 78 0.12 9.13 -10.36
C GLU A 78 0.71 8.01 -9.51
N GLN A 79 1.04 6.88 -10.15
CA GLN A 79 1.60 5.71 -9.49
C GLN A 79 3.11 5.89 -9.24
N GLY A 80 3.57 5.43 -8.09
CA GLY A 80 4.98 5.47 -7.72
C GLY A 80 5.29 4.60 -6.51
N GLU A 81 6.48 4.78 -5.95
CA GLU A 81 6.95 4.06 -4.78
C GLU A 81 6.39 4.63 -3.48
N LEU A 82 5.92 3.76 -2.59
CA LEU A 82 5.62 4.14 -1.21
C LEU A 82 6.90 4.48 -0.47
N VAL A 83 6.98 5.71 0.02
CA VAL A 83 8.09 6.18 0.83
C VAL A 83 7.62 6.76 2.16
N CYS A 84 8.48 6.66 3.18
CA CYS A 84 8.33 7.41 4.42
C CYS A 84 9.51 8.37 4.55
N LYS A 85 9.22 9.67 4.47
CA LYS A 85 10.25 10.73 4.35
C LYS A 85 11.00 11.00 5.63
N LYS A 86 10.44 10.63 6.78
CA LYS A 86 11.03 10.85 8.11
C LYS A 86 11.10 9.55 8.89
N SER A 87 11.98 9.54 9.88
CA SER A 87 12.00 8.47 10.87
C SER A 87 10.65 8.34 11.57
N PHE A 88 10.24 7.13 11.86
CA PHE A 88 8.95 6.81 12.45
C PHE A 88 9.12 5.91 13.69
N PRO A 89 8.11 5.85 14.58
CA PRO A 89 8.25 5.23 15.91
C PRO A 89 8.67 3.76 15.91
N THR A 90 8.24 2.98 14.90
CA THR A 90 8.52 1.55 14.78
C THR A 90 9.58 1.23 13.75
N MET A 91 10.35 2.23 13.31
CA MET A 91 11.41 2.05 12.33
C MET A 91 12.49 1.12 12.90
N PRO A 92 12.83 0.01 12.21
CA PRO A 92 13.94 -0.84 12.61
C PRO A 92 15.25 -0.07 12.65
N ILE A 93 16.09 -0.36 13.63
CA ILE A 93 17.40 0.28 13.76
C ILE A 93 18.52 -0.47 13.02
N LYS A 94 18.32 -1.77 12.80
CA LYS A 94 19.22 -2.66 12.05
C LYS A 94 18.63 -4.06 11.91
N PHE A 95 19.22 -4.88 11.05
CA PHE A 95 18.97 -6.31 11.01
C PHE A 95 19.87 -7.07 12.01
N TRP A 96 19.40 -8.25 12.43
CA TRP A 96 20.20 -9.11 13.31
C TRP A 96 21.48 -9.58 12.61
N LYS A 97 22.63 -9.42 13.27
CA LYS A 97 23.96 -9.77 12.75
C LYS A 97 24.31 -9.11 11.40
N ASP A 98 23.75 -7.95 11.11
CA ASP A 98 24.07 -7.12 9.95
C ASP A 98 24.98 -5.94 10.39
N ASP A 99 25.92 -5.61 9.55
CA ASP A 99 26.80 -4.44 9.74
C ASP A 99 26.16 -3.11 9.29
N GLY A 100 24.90 -3.15 8.88
CA GLY A 100 24.11 -2.05 8.34
C GLY A 100 23.96 -2.08 6.82
N THR A 101 24.78 -2.85 6.12
CA THR A 101 24.77 -2.91 4.64
C THR A 101 23.47 -3.45 4.08
N LYS A 102 22.97 -4.56 4.63
CA LYS A 102 21.71 -5.16 4.16
C LYS A 102 20.51 -4.28 4.51
N TYR A 103 20.52 -3.70 5.70
CA TYR A 103 19.48 -2.78 6.14
C TYR A 103 19.40 -1.56 5.24
N HIS A 104 20.56 -0.91 4.96
CA HIS A 104 20.63 0.23 4.04
C HIS A 104 20.14 -0.15 2.64
N LYS A 105 20.64 -1.26 2.08
CA LYS A 105 20.24 -1.76 0.77
C LYS A 105 18.74 -2.05 0.67
N ALA A 106 18.14 -2.57 1.74
CA ALA A 106 16.73 -2.92 1.75
C ALA A 106 15.80 -1.69 1.67
N TYR A 107 16.18 -0.57 2.32
CA TYR A 107 15.24 0.53 2.54
C TYR A 107 15.72 1.90 2.06
N PHE A 108 17.02 2.11 1.84
CA PHE A 108 17.60 3.42 1.55
C PHE A 108 18.45 3.48 0.29
N ASP A 109 18.55 2.39 -0.46
CA ASP A 109 19.38 2.29 -1.67
C ASP A 109 18.77 3.10 -2.82
N LYS A 110 17.43 3.08 -2.94
CA LYS A 110 16.73 3.78 -4.03
C LYS A 110 16.66 5.29 -3.81
N PHE A 111 16.37 5.73 -2.59
CA PHE A 111 16.25 7.15 -2.23
C PHE A 111 17.09 7.47 -1.01
N ASN A 112 18.03 8.40 -1.16
CA ASN A 112 18.96 8.75 -0.09
C ASN A 112 18.23 9.31 1.14
N ASN A 113 18.43 8.66 2.31
CA ASN A 113 17.82 9.01 3.59
C ASN A 113 16.27 8.99 3.62
N VAL A 114 15.64 8.34 2.66
CA VAL A 114 14.19 8.16 2.61
C VAL A 114 13.88 6.67 2.60
N TRP A 115 13.03 6.22 3.52
CA TRP A 115 12.59 4.83 3.58
C TRP A 115 11.75 4.49 2.36
N ASN A 116 12.22 3.56 1.53
CA ASN A 116 11.46 2.96 0.44
C ASN A 116 10.91 1.61 0.89
N HIS A 117 9.57 1.46 0.91
CA HIS A 117 8.96 0.23 1.42
C HIS A 117 8.89 -0.87 0.36
N GLY A 118 8.96 -0.50 -0.91
CA GLY A 118 8.85 -1.44 -2.02
C GLY A 118 7.41 -1.84 -2.34
N ASP A 119 6.45 -0.98 -2.03
CA ASP A 119 5.07 -1.05 -2.51
C ASP A 119 4.84 -0.01 -3.59
N TYR A 120 4.13 -0.41 -4.66
CA TYR A 120 3.74 0.45 -5.77
C TYR A 120 2.34 0.97 -5.51
N ILE A 121 2.22 2.29 -5.35
CA ILE A 121 0.99 2.92 -4.86
C ILE A 121 0.67 4.22 -5.61
N LEU A 122 -0.54 4.72 -5.40
CA LEU A 122 -0.99 6.04 -5.83
C LEU A 122 -1.55 6.81 -4.64
N LYS A 123 -1.17 8.08 -4.50
CA LYS A 123 -1.81 9.02 -3.58
C LYS A 123 -2.91 9.77 -4.31
N THR A 124 -4.14 9.70 -3.79
CA THR A 124 -5.31 10.33 -4.40
C THR A 124 -5.41 11.82 -4.04
N ILE A 125 -6.26 12.54 -4.75
CA ILE A 125 -6.62 13.94 -4.42
C ILE A 125 -7.34 14.07 -3.07
N ASN A 126 -7.90 12.97 -2.56
CA ASN A 126 -8.54 12.91 -1.24
C ASN A 126 -7.52 12.70 -0.09
N ASN A 127 -6.22 12.69 -0.39
CA ASN A 127 -5.13 12.26 0.51
C ASN A 127 -5.23 10.81 0.97
N GLY A 128 -6.03 9.98 0.30
CA GLY A 128 -6.07 8.54 0.42
C GLY A 128 -4.98 7.87 -0.41
N PHE A 129 -4.90 6.54 -0.31
CA PHE A 129 -3.92 5.73 -1.06
C PHE A 129 -4.56 4.51 -1.70
N ILE A 130 -4.06 4.15 -2.87
CA ILE A 130 -4.42 2.92 -3.58
C ILE A 130 -3.16 2.08 -3.74
N ILE A 131 -3.20 0.82 -3.29
CA ILE A 131 -2.07 -0.11 -3.41
C ILE A 131 -2.25 -0.93 -4.69
N TYR A 132 -1.19 -1.02 -5.49
CA TYR A 132 -1.13 -1.82 -6.71
C TYR A 132 -0.33 -3.11 -6.55
N GLY A 133 0.35 -3.28 -5.43
CA GLY A 133 1.15 -4.44 -5.08
C GLY A 133 2.59 -4.09 -4.74
N ARG A 134 3.44 -5.10 -4.72
CA ARG A 134 4.89 -4.93 -4.49
C ARG A 134 5.57 -4.35 -5.73
N SER A 135 6.52 -3.42 -5.52
CA SER A 135 7.30 -2.83 -6.63
C SER A 135 8.19 -3.86 -7.32
N ASP A 136 8.72 -4.83 -6.57
CA ASP A 136 9.55 -5.93 -7.06
C ASP A 136 8.76 -6.99 -7.85
N ALA A 137 7.43 -7.05 -7.67
CA ALA A 137 6.53 -7.91 -8.41
C ALA A 137 5.75 -7.17 -9.52
N THR A 138 6.01 -5.89 -9.72
CA THR A 138 5.36 -5.10 -10.77
C THR A 138 5.89 -5.51 -12.14
N LEU A 139 4.98 -5.91 -13.03
CA LEU A 139 5.30 -6.23 -14.42
C LEU A 139 5.61 -4.95 -15.21
N ASN A 140 6.48 -5.06 -16.22
CA ASN A 140 6.85 -3.93 -17.07
C ASN A 140 6.84 -4.29 -18.58
N PRO A 141 5.72 -4.77 -19.13
CA PRO A 141 5.62 -5.11 -20.54
C PRO A 141 5.70 -3.85 -21.42
N GLY A 142 6.76 -3.76 -22.23
CA GLY A 142 6.93 -2.63 -23.14
C GLY A 142 7.14 -1.27 -22.48
N GLY A 143 7.57 -1.22 -21.22
CA GLY A 143 7.80 0.01 -20.48
C GLY A 143 6.59 0.53 -19.69
N VAL A 144 5.47 -0.18 -19.74
CA VAL A 144 4.27 0.15 -18.93
C VAL A 144 4.28 -0.68 -17.65
N ARG A 145 4.31 -0.02 -16.50
CA ARG A 145 4.23 -0.70 -15.19
C ARG A 145 2.80 -1.13 -14.91
N ILE A 146 2.62 -2.43 -14.62
CA ILE A 146 1.33 -3.03 -14.24
C ILE A 146 1.51 -3.70 -12.88
N GLY A 147 0.80 -3.22 -11.88
CA GLY A 147 0.78 -3.84 -10.55
C GLY A 147 0.06 -5.19 -10.58
N THR A 148 0.56 -6.16 -9.81
CA THR A 148 -0.07 -7.49 -9.73
C THR A 148 -1.53 -7.44 -9.30
N ALA A 149 -1.90 -6.49 -8.42
CA ALA A 149 -3.28 -6.28 -8.00
C ALA A 149 -4.22 -5.87 -9.15
N GLU A 150 -3.71 -5.20 -10.18
CA GLU A 150 -4.50 -4.84 -11.37
C GLU A 150 -4.87 -6.08 -12.18
N ILE A 151 -3.96 -7.05 -12.27
CA ILE A 151 -4.20 -8.32 -12.96
C ILE A 151 -5.15 -9.20 -12.16
N TYR A 152 -4.91 -9.37 -10.86
CA TYR A 152 -5.81 -10.13 -9.98
C TYR A 152 -7.24 -9.64 -10.08
N ARG A 153 -7.46 -8.32 -10.05
CA ARG A 153 -8.78 -7.71 -10.17
C ARG A 153 -9.51 -8.09 -11.45
N GLN A 154 -8.80 -8.31 -12.57
CA GLN A 154 -9.42 -8.72 -13.83
C GLN A 154 -9.67 -10.23 -13.90
N VAL A 155 -8.71 -11.02 -13.44
CA VAL A 155 -8.76 -12.49 -13.51
C VAL A 155 -9.78 -13.05 -12.53
N GLU A 156 -9.86 -12.50 -11.33
CA GLU A 156 -10.77 -12.94 -10.26
C GLU A 156 -12.24 -12.50 -10.46
N GLN A 157 -12.54 -11.73 -11.53
CA GLN A 157 -13.92 -11.49 -11.98
C GLN A 157 -14.53 -12.66 -12.77
N ILE A 158 -13.72 -13.64 -13.14
CA ILE A 158 -14.16 -14.83 -13.85
C ILE A 158 -14.64 -15.84 -12.82
N ASP A 159 -15.94 -16.17 -12.84
CA ASP A 159 -16.59 -17.03 -11.83
C ASP A 159 -15.91 -18.38 -11.62
N GLU A 160 -15.26 -18.92 -12.67
CA GLU A 160 -14.56 -20.20 -12.63
C GLU A 160 -13.16 -20.11 -11.97
N VAL A 161 -12.63 -18.90 -11.75
CA VAL A 161 -11.33 -18.67 -11.12
C VAL A 161 -11.48 -18.54 -9.61
N VAL A 162 -10.99 -19.53 -8.89
CA VAL A 162 -11.02 -19.55 -7.42
C VAL A 162 -9.84 -18.78 -6.82
N GLU A 163 -8.68 -18.88 -7.46
CA GLU A 163 -7.44 -18.23 -7.03
C GLU A 163 -6.52 -18.04 -8.22
N SER A 164 -5.71 -16.98 -8.21
CA SER A 164 -4.72 -16.71 -9.26
C SER A 164 -3.37 -16.31 -8.67
N LEU A 165 -2.28 -16.57 -9.41
CA LEU A 165 -0.92 -16.18 -9.04
C LEU A 165 -0.25 -15.50 -10.22
N VAL A 166 0.10 -14.23 -10.04
CA VAL A 166 0.87 -13.46 -11.02
C VAL A 166 2.35 -13.51 -10.65
N ILE A 167 3.16 -13.93 -11.59
CA ILE A 167 4.63 -13.96 -11.50
C ILE A 167 5.22 -13.17 -12.66
N GLY A 168 6.25 -12.35 -12.37
CA GLY A 168 6.99 -11.55 -13.33
C GLY A 168 8.37 -12.11 -13.63
#